data_a6bd8c164fb1af44a85b38ec4839f9a9
#
_entry.id   a6bd8c164fb1af44a85b38ec4839f9a9
#
_cell.length_a   1.000
_cell.length_b   1.000
_cell.length_c   1.000
_cell.angle_alpha   90.00
_cell.angle_beta   90.00
_cell.angle_gamma   90.00
#
_symmetry.space_group_name_H-M   'P 1'
#
loop_
_entity.id
_entity.type
_entity.pdbx_description
1 polymer ?
#
loop_
_entity_poly.entity_id
_entity_poly.type
_entity_poly.pdbx_seq_one_letter_code
_entity_poly.pdbx_strand_id
1 'polypeptide(L)'
;MSYKIELKDALKGYTYDQDKIMSPKETVAKFKEKTARLNLDILSRTRRIDNGRLDIPIFFSECGTDAKNVIGTKKQMGKGGTPEQSEASAVMELAERFSFFSFVKKEENFFYSTPKALVEKALSYEQIIKSVHDNKKEALKVKPIFDA
;
A
#
# COMPACT_ATOMS: atom_id res chain seq x y z
N MET A 1 12.81 17.61 -4.71
CA MET A 1 11.65 17.87 -5.57
C MET A 1 10.39 17.78 -4.71
N SER A 2 9.57 18.82 -4.63
CA SER A 2 8.28 18.72 -3.99
C SER A 2 7.29 18.10 -4.97
N TYR A 3 6.77 16.92 -4.69
CA TYR A 3 5.67 16.35 -5.47
C TYR A 3 4.40 17.10 -5.11
N LYS A 4 3.85 17.82 -6.06
CA LYS A 4 2.53 18.43 -5.92
C LYS A 4 1.49 17.38 -6.29
N ILE A 5 0.66 16.98 -5.33
CA ILE A 5 -0.49 16.12 -5.59
C ILE A 5 -1.61 17.01 -6.12
N GLU A 6 -2.02 16.78 -7.36
CA GLU A 6 -3.18 17.44 -7.95
C GLU A 6 -4.39 16.51 -7.81
N LEU A 7 -5.40 16.99 -7.10
CA LEU A 7 -6.67 16.28 -7.01
C LEU A 7 -7.46 16.53 -8.31
N LYS A 8 -7.98 15.45 -8.88
CA LYS A 8 -8.81 15.48 -10.09
C LYS A 8 -10.10 14.72 -9.83
N ASP A 9 -11.16 15.14 -10.48
CA ASP A 9 -12.41 14.40 -10.46
C ASP A 9 -12.23 13.01 -11.02
N ALA A 10 -12.77 12.01 -10.32
CA ALA A 10 -12.72 10.60 -10.70
C ALA A 10 -14.11 10.00 -10.53
N LEU A 11 -14.88 9.96 -11.61
CA LEU A 11 -16.21 9.37 -11.60
C LEU A 11 -16.13 7.86 -11.43
N LYS A 12 -17.05 7.30 -10.62
CA LYS A 12 -17.26 5.86 -10.55
C LYS A 12 -17.67 5.33 -11.92
N GLY A 13 -16.87 4.44 -12.49
CA GLY A 13 -17.15 3.88 -13.81
C GLY A 13 -17.46 2.40 -13.80
N TYR A 14 -17.38 1.74 -12.66
CA TYR A 14 -17.45 0.28 -12.58
C TYR A 14 -18.81 -0.23 -12.10
N THR A 15 -19.19 0.04 -10.85
CA THR A 15 -20.49 -0.35 -10.30
C THR A 15 -21.03 0.73 -9.36
N TYR A 16 -22.34 0.71 -9.14
CA TYR A 16 -23.00 1.70 -8.27
C TYR A 16 -22.52 1.66 -6.82
N ASP A 17 -22.25 0.47 -6.31
CA ASP A 17 -21.88 0.20 -4.92
C ASP A 17 -20.37 0.14 -4.66
N GLN A 18 -19.56 0.32 -5.69
CA GLN A 18 -18.09 0.27 -5.57
C GLN A 18 -17.43 1.58 -5.99
N ASP A 19 -16.64 2.14 -5.08
CA ASP A 19 -15.89 3.38 -5.29
C ASP A 19 -14.63 3.17 -6.14
N LYS A 20 -14.81 2.64 -7.35
CA LYS A 20 -13.72 2.35 -8.29
C LYS A 20 -14.00 2.97 -9.64
N ILE A 21 -12.96 3.53 -10.27
CA ILE A 21 -13.04 4.10 -11.61
C ILE A 21 -12.74 3.07 -12.72
N MET A 22 -12.17 1.92 -12.36
CA MET A 22 -11.81 0.86 -13.29
C MET A 22 -12.25 -0.49 -12.76
N SER A 23 -12.55 -1.40 -13.67
CA SER A 23 -12.82 -2.80 -13.33
C SER A 23 -11.56 -3.49 -12.76
N PRO A 24 -11.73 -4.59 -12.00
CA PRO A 24 -10.60 -5.37 -11.50
C PRO A 24 -9.66 -5.87 -12.61
N LYS A 25 -10.22 -6.36 -13.72
CA LYS A 25 -9.44 -6.83 -14.88
C LYS A 25 -8.59 -5.71 -15.49
N GLU A 26 -9.18 -4.55 -15.71
CA GLU A 26 -8.46 -3.38 -16.22
C GLU A 26 -7.37 -2.93 -15.27
N THR A 27 -7.62 -2.98 -13.95
CA THR A 27 -6.63 -2.65 -12.93
C THR A 27 -5.40 -3.54 -13.02
N VAL A 28 -5.59 -4.86 -13.11
CA VAL A 28 -4.48 -5.83 -13.26
C VAL A 28 -3.76 -5.65 -14.61
N ALA A 29 -4.50 -5.46 -15.69
CA ALA A 29 -3.92 -5.22 -17.02
C ALA A 29 -3.05 -3.96 -17.03
N LYS A 30 -3.55 -2.86 -16.48
CA LYS A 30 -2.81 -1.58 -16.39
C LYS A 30 -1.58 -1.68 -15.49
N PHE A 31 -1.64 -2.46 -14.42
CA PHE A 31 -0.47 -2.73 -13.58
C PHE A 31 0.62 -3.45 -14.39
N LYS A 32 0.27 -4.55 -15.07
CA LYS A 32 1.20 -5.33 -15.91
C LYS A 32 1.80 -4.49 -17.05
N GLU A 33 0.98 -3.68 -17.72
CA GLU A 33 1.44 -2.76 -18.76
C GLU A 33 2.47 -1.75 -18.22
N LYS A 34 2.15 -1.11 -17.08
CA LYS A 34 3.05 -0.12 -16.46
C LYS A 34 4.37 -0.73 -16.03
N THR A 35 4.35 -1.89 -15.40
CA THR A 35 5.57 -2.57 -14.95
C THR A 35 6.43 -3.01 -16.12
N ALA A 36 5.82 -3.53 -17.20
CA ALA A 36 6.53 -3.88 -18.43
C ALA A 36 7.16 -2.65 -19.08
N ARG A 37 6.45 -1.53 -19.18
CA ARG A 37 6.98 -0.26 -19.73
C ARG A 37 8.16 0.28 -18.93
N LEU A 38 8.17 0.07 -17.61
CA LEU A 38 9.25 0.47 -16.72
C LEU A 38 10.38 -0.58 -16.65
N ASN A 39 10.26 -1.68 -17.36
CA ASN A 39 11.16 -2.84 -17.31
C ASN A 39 11.38 -3.35 -15.88
N LEU A 40 10.28 -3.44 -15.11
CA LEU A 40 10.28 -3.91 -13.73
C LEU A 40 9.58 -5.28 -13.62
N ASP A 41 10.28 -6.27 -13.07
CA ASP A 41 9.76 -7.59 -12.76
C ASP A 41 9.20 -7.61 -11.32
N ILE A 42 7.98 -7.05 -11.15
CA ILE A 42 7.34 -6.96 -9.83
C ILE A 42 6.44 -8.17 -9.56
N LEU A 43 5.65 -8.59 -10.54
CA LEU A 43 4.69 -9.68 -10.43
C LEU A 43 5.11 -10.86 -11.29
N SER A 44 5.45 -11.98 -10.68
CA SER A 44 5.72 -13.24 -11.40
C SER A 44 4.43 -13.89 -11.89
N ARG A 45 3.50 -14.13 -10.98
CA ARG A 45 2.18 -14.71 -11.31
C ARG A 45 1.16 -14.49 -10.20
N THR A 46 -0.11 -14.71 -10.54
CA THR A 46 -1.21 -14.85 -9.58
C THR A 46 -1.74 -16.28 -9.56
N ARG A 47 -2.26 -16.72 -8.44
CA ARG A 47 -2.88 -18.04 -8.30
C ARG A 47 -4.01 -18.01 -7.30
N ARG A 48 -5.14 -18.63 -7.66
CA ARG A 48 -6.24 -18.91 -6.74
C ARG A 48 -5.83 -20.01 -5.75
N ILE A 49 -6.13 -19.83 -4.46
CA ILE A 49 -5.67 -20.71 -3.39
C ILE A 49 -6.78 -21.17 -2.44
N ASP A 50 -7.99 -20.67 -2.57
CA ASP A 50 -9.14 -21.15 -1.79
C ASP A 50 -9.51 -22.59 -2.16
N ASN A 51 -10.19 -23.25 -1.23
CA ASN A 51 -10.66 -24.62 -1.44
C ASN A 51 -12.12 -24.70 -1.95
N GLY A 52 -12.73 -23.58 -2.28
CA GLY A 52 -14.09 -23.48 -2.80
C GLY A 52 -15.21 -23.74 -1.78
N ARG A 53 -14.91 -24.05 -0.51
CA ARG A 53 -15.93 -24.43 0.50
C ARG A 53 -16.87 -23.27 0.88
N LEU A 54 -16.39 -22.03 0.84
CA LEU A 54 -17.14 -20.85 1.26
C LEU A 54 -17.52 -19.95 0.08
N ASP A 55 -17.20 -20.37 -1.14
CA ASP A 55 -17.36 -19.57 -2.36
C ASP A 55 -16.78 -18.14 -2.25
N ILE A 56 -15.76 -18.00 -1.42
CA ILE A 56 -15.00 -16.76 -1.29
C ILE A 56 -13.68 -16.95 -2.02
N PRO A 57 -13.51 -16.37 -3.20
CA PRO A 57 -12.26 -16.52 -3.95
C PRO A 57 -11.12 -15.82 -3.22
N ILE A 58 -10.00 -16.53 -3.10
CA ILE A 58 -8.76 -16.01 -2.53
C ILE A 58 -7.64 -16.22 -3.54
N PHE A 59 -6.96 -15.14 -3.88
CA PHE A 59 -5.77 -15.17 -4.73
C PHE A 59 -4.54 -14.77 -3.94
N PHE A 60 -3.39 -15.26 -4.37
CA PHE A 60 -2.13 -14.65 -4.00
C PHE A 60 -1.34 -14.20 -5.23
N SER A 61 -0.52 -13.18 -5.06
CA SER A 61 0.47 -12.73 -6.01
C SER A 61 1.86 -13.16 -5.55
N GLU A 62 2.65 -13.67 -6.49
CA GLU A 62 4.06 -14.04 -6.27
C GLU A 62 4.95 -12.91 -6.79
N CYS A 63 5.95 -12.56 -5.97
CA CYS A 63 6.93 -11.53 -6.33
C CYS A 63 7.77 -11.96 -7.53
N GLY A 64 7.91 -11.07 -8.50
CA GLY A 64 8.99 -11.10 -9.47
C GLY A 64 10.33 -10.75 -8.84
N THR A 65 11.40 -10.72 -9.63
CA THR A 65 12.78 -10.53 -9.15
C THR A 65 12.97 -9.19 -8.45
N ASP A 66 12.46 -8.09 -9.03
CA ASP A 66 12.61 -6.76 -8.44
C ASP A 66 11.84 -6.64 -7.13
N ALA A 67 10.63 -7.21 -7.08
CA ALA A 67 9.86 -7.23 -5.84
C ALA A 67 10.55 -8.08 -4.76
N LYS A 68 11.15 -9.23 -5.10
CA LYS A 68 11.91 -10.03 -4.14
C LYS A 68 13.08 -9.28 -3.52
N ASN A 69 13.77 -8.47 -4.31
CA ASN A 69 14.89 -7.65 -3.83
C ASN A 69 14.45 -6.57 -2.84
N VAL A 70 13.21 -6.12 -2.92
CA VAL A 70 12.67 -5.05 -2.06
C VAL A 70 11.93 -5.60 -0.84
N ILE A 71 11.03 -6.56 -1.03
CA ILE A 71 10.11 -7.06 0.02
C ILE A 71 10.32 -8.53 0.37
N GLY A 72 11.29 -9.20 -0.25
CA GLY A 72 11.56 -10.62 -0.06
C GLY A 72 10.53 -11.51 -0.79
N THR A 73 10.47 -12.77 -0.38
CA THR A 73 9.61 -13.80 -1.01
C THR A 73 8.18 -13.84 -0.45
N LYS A 74 7.76 -12.81 0.25
CA LYS A 74 6.43 -12.76 0.86
C LYS A 74 5.35 -12.77 -0.21
N LYS A 75 4.32 -13.58 0.01
CA LYS A 75 3.12 -13.62 -0.83
C LYS A 75 2.13 -12.58 -0.32
N GLN A 76 1.48 -11.88 -1.23
CA GLN A 76 0.38 -10.99 -0.93
C GLN A 76 -0.93 -11.69 -1.31
N MET A 77 -1.92 -11.58 -0.45
CA MET A 77 -3.20 -12.25 -0.64
C MET A 77 -4.32 -11.25 -0.84
N GLY A 78 -5.19 -11.54 -1.80
CA GLY A 78 -6.38 -10.75 -2.06
C GLY A 78 -7.65 -11.57 -1.89
N LYS A 79 -8.68 -10.91 -1.39
CA LYS A 79 -10.05 -11.42 -1.25
C LYS A 79 -11.01 -10.48 -1.95
N GLY A 80 -12.13 -11.01 -2.41
CA GLY A 80 -13.20 -10.24 -3.03
C GLY A 80 -14.44 -11.07 -3.27
N GLY A 81 -15.51 -10.44 -3.69
CA GLY A 81 -16.77 -11.11 -4.06
C GLY A 81 -16.69 -11.87 -5.38
N THR A 82 -15.68 -11.60 -6.21
CA THR A 82 -15.43 -12.32 -7.45
C THR A 82 -13.96 -12.71 -7.60
N PRO A 83 -13.62 -13.71 -8.44
CA PRO A 83 -12.23 -14.07 -8.71
C PRO A 83 -11.39 -12.87 -9.19
N GLU A 84 -11.95 -12.04 -10.06
CA GLU A 84 -11.26 -10.85 -10.59
C GLU A 84 -10.97 -9.80 -9.51
N GLN A 85 -11.92 -9.58 -8.59
CA GLN A 85 -11.71 -8.68 -7.45
C GLN A 85 -10.62 -9.20 -6.54
N SER A 86 -10.61 -10.51 -6.28
CA SER A 86 -9.59 -11.14 -5.44
C SER A 86 -8.20 -11.08 -6.06
N GLU A 87 -8.10 -11.31 -7.37
CA GLU A 87 -6.84 -11.18 -8.10
C GLU A 87 -6.33 -9.74 -8.07
N ALA A 88 -7.19 -8.77 -8.37
CA ALA A 88 -6.83 -7.34 -8.32
C ALA A 88 -6.39 -6.92 -6.92
N SER A 89 -7.07 -7.38 -5.88
CA SER A 89 -6.68 -7.13 -4.48
C SER A 89 -5.26 -7.64 -4.19
N ALA A 90 -4.93 -8.88 -4.58
CA ALA A 90 -3.61 -9.47 -4.37
C ALA A 90 -2.51 -8.72 -5.15
N VAL A 91 -2.79 -8.33 -6.39
CA VAL A 91 -1.84 -7.58 -7.24
C VAL A 91 -1.61 -6.18 -6.69
N MET A 92 -2.66 -5.50 -6.24
CA MET A 92 -2.53 -4.14 -5.72
C MET A 92 -1.88 -4.09 -4.34
N GLU A 93 -2.05 -5.10 -3.50
CA GLU A 93 -1.26 -5.24 -2.26
C GLU A 93 0.24 -5.39 -2.58
N LEU A 94 0.59 -6.18 -3.59
CA LEU A 94 1.98 -6.29 -4.05
C LEU A 94 2.52 -4.93 -4.55
N ALA A 95 1.73 -4.20 -5.34
CA ALA A 95 2.10 -2.89 -5.84
C ALA A 95 2.32 -1.88 -4.71
N GLU A 96 1.43 -1.86 -3.72
CA GLU A 96 1.53 -1.02 -2.53
C GLU A 96 2.81 -1.31 -1.75
N ARG A 97 3.04 -2.58 -1.41
CA ARG A 97 4.22 -2.99 -0.64
C ARG A 97 5.53 -2.71 -1.39
N PHE A 98 5.58 -3.04 -2.68
CA PHE A 98 6.76 -2.73 -3.48
C PHE A 98 7.05 -1.23 -3.50
N SER A 99 6.03 -0.40 -3.72
CA SER A 99 6.17 1.05 -3.76
C SER A 99 6.62 1.61 -2.42
N PHE A 100 5.96 1.21 -1.34
CA PHE A 100 6.28 1.67 0.02
C PHE A 100 7.70 1.30 0.43
N PHE A 101 8.08 0.03 0.32
CA PHE A 101 9.40 -0.40 0.74
C PHE A 101 10.52 0.08 -0.18
N SER A 102 10.24 0.27 -1.49
CA SER A 102 11.18 0.94 -2.38
C SER A 102 11.43 2.39 -1.97
N PHE A 103 10.39 3.10 -1.51
CA PHE A 103 10.52 4.45 -0.98
C PHE A 103 11.32 4.48 0.32
N VAL A 104 10.99 3.59 1.26
CA VAL A 104 11.64 3.54 2.60
C VAL A 104 13.12 3.16 2.50
N LYS A 105 13.51 2.33 1.54
CA LYS A 105 14.91 1.92 1.34
C LYS A 105 15.82 3.03 0.78
N LYS A 106 15.27 4.10 0.28
CA LYS A 106 16.04 5.22 -0.26
C LYS A 106 16.33 6.24 0.81
N GLU A 107 17.56 6.29 1.28
CA GLU A 107 18.01 7.26 2.30
C GLU A 107 17.74 8.71 1.90
N GLU A 108 17.82 9.02 0.60
CA GLU A 108 17.53 10.34 0.04
C GLU A 108 16.09 10.83 0.27
N ASN A 109 15.16 9.93 0.62
CA ASN A 109 13.79 10.29 0.94
C ASN A 109 13.62 10.78 2.39
N PHE A 110 14.67 10.69 3.19
CA PHE A 110 14.63 11.01 4.62
C PHE A 110 15.75 12.00 4.99
N PHE A 111 15.53 12.73 6.04
CA PHE A 111 16.55 13.53 6.69
C PHE A 111 16.36 13.46 8.21
N TYR A 112 17.44 13.53 8.94
CA TYR A 112 17.42 13.57 10.40
C TYR A 112 17.11 14.98 10.88
N SER A 113 16.18 15.11 11.81
CA SER A 113 15.83 16.37 12.42
C SER A 113 15.19 16.15 13.79
N THR A 114 15.08 17.21 14.58
CA THR A 114 14.33 17.20 15.84
C THR A 114 12.95 17.83 15.64
N PRO A 115 11.95 17.47 16.47
CA PRO A 115 10.65 18.14 16.44
C PRO A 115 10.76 19.66 16.60
N LYS A 116 11.69 20.14 17.43
CA LYS A 116 11.95 21.58 17.63
C LYS A 116 12.46 22.29 16.38
N ALA A 117 13.27 21.62 15.57
CA ALA A 117 13.79 22.20 14.32
C ALA A 117 12.74 22.21 13.19
N LEU A 118 11.75 21.33 13.25
CA LEU A 118 10.69 21.21 12.23
C LEU A 118 9.48 22.09 12.51
N VAL A 119 9.32 22.58 13.73
CA VAL A 119 8.24 23.42 14.27
C VAL A 119 6.86 23.16 13.65
N GLU A 120 6.52 23.78 12.52
CA GLU A 120 5.21 23.68 11.88
C GLU A 120 5.10 22.55 10.83
N LYS A 121 6.19 21.83 10.57
CA LYS A 121 6.25 20.75 9.54
C LYS A 121 6.16 19.35 10.10
N ALA A 122 6.27 19.20 11.43
CA ALA A 122 6.14 17.92 12.09
C ALA A 122 4.75 17.77 12.72
N LEU A 123 4.21 16.55 12.68
CA LEU A 123 3.04 16.24 13.50
C LEU A 123 3.43 16.32 14.97
N SER A 124 2.66 17.07 15.78
CA SER A 124 2.88 17.11 17.20
C SER A 124 2.55 15.76 17.86
N TYR A 125 3.20 15.49 18.99
CA TYR A 125 2.92 14.28 19.76
C TYR A 125 1.43 14.18 20.14
N GLU A 126 0.81 15.30 20.50
CA GLU A 126 -0.59 15.40 20.84
C GLU A 126 -1.51 15.04 19.65
N GLN A 127 -1.15 15.43 18.43
CA GLN A 127 -1.88 15.04 17.22
C GLN A 127 -1.78 13.53 16.95
N ILE A 128 -0.60 12.94 17.18
CA ILE A 128 -0.38 11.50 17.03
C ILE A 128 -1.22 10.73 18.05
N ILE A 129 -1.18 11.12 19.33
CA ILE A 129 -1.96 10.47 20.40
C ILE A 129 -3.45 10.54 20.13
N LYS A 130 -3.97 11.66 19.63
CA LYS A 130 -5.39 11.80 19.31
C LYS A 130 -5.89 10.83 18.24
N SER A 131 -5.00 10.32 17.39
CA SER A 131 -5.33 9.32 16.37
C SER A 131 -5.35 7.88 16.89
N VAL A 132 -4.86 7.64 18.11
CA VAL A 132 -4.73 6.32 18.72
C VAL A 132 -5.71 6.17 19.87
N HIS A 133 -6.50 5.10 19.88
CA HIS A 133 -7.34 4.73 21.04
C HIS A 133 -6.47 4.12 22.14
N ASP A 134 -5.92 4.98 23.00
CA ASP A 134 -5.06 4.58 24.10
C ASP A 134 -5.80 4.69 25.44
N ASN A 135 -6.62 3.68 25.75
CA ASN A 135 -7.39 3.63 27.01
C ASN A 135 -6.49 3.50 28.25
N LYS A 136 -5.25 3.05 28.10
CA LYS A 136 -4.29 2.85 29.20
C LYS A 136 -3.33 4.02 29.36
N LYS A 137 -3.40 5.03 28.51
CA LYS A 137 -2.49 6.18 28.47
C LYS A 137 -1.00 5.78 28.35
N GLU A 138 -0.73 4.63 27.73
CA GLU A 138 0.64 4.12 27.57
C GLU A 138 1.47 5.00 26.61
N ALA A 139 0.82 5.59 25.61
CA ALA A 139 1.47 6.53 24.70
C ALA A 139 2.07 7.75 25.45
N LEU A 140 1.49 8.17 26.56
CA LEU A 140 2.02 9.27 27.35
C LEU A 140 3.39 8.95 27.97
N LYS A 141 3.72 7.68 28.18
CA LYS A 141 4.99 7.23 28.75
C LYS A 141 6.18 7.48 27.82
N VAL A 142 5.94 7.54 26.50
CA VAL A 142 6.99 7.77 25.50
C VAL A 142 7.17 9.24 25.12
N LYS A 143 6.30 10.12 25.63
CA LYS A 143 6.39 11.57 25.35
C LYS A 143 7.77 12.17 25.63
N PRO A 144 8.43 11.88 26.79
CA PRO A 144 9.76 12.43 27.08
C PRO A 144 10.81 12.02 26.04
N ILE A 145 10.69 10.82 25.47
CA ILE A 145 11.60 10.32 24.41
C ILE A 145 11.35 11.09 23.11
N PHE A 146 10.08 11.40 22.82
CA PHE A 146 9.71 12.13 21.61
C PHE A 146 10.12 13.61 21.66
N ASP A 147 10.08 14.21 22.86
CA ASP A 147 10.42 15.63 23.08
C ASP A 147 11.93 15.88 23.20
N ALA A 148 12.73 14.83 23.34
CA ALA A 148 14.19 14.91 23.48
C ALA A 148 14.88 15.15 22.13
#